data_8c9db15cd07745d4cabba63e0be59b78
#
_entry.id   8c9db15cd07745d4cabba63e0be59b78
#
_cell.length_a   1.000
_cell.length_b   1.000
_cell.length_c   1.000
_cell.angle_alpha   90.00
_cell.angle_beta   90.00
_cell.angle_gamma   90.00
#
_symmetry.space_group_name_H-M   'P 1'
#
loop_
_entity.id
_entity.type
_entity.pdbx_description
1 polymer ?
#
loop_
_entity_poly.entity_id
_entity_poly.type
_entity_poly.pdbx_seq_one_letter_code
_entity_poly.pdbx_strand_id
1 'polypeptide(L)'
;MMKERSLRLGVVGLGRAFSLMLPTLVQDERIELVAACDPREPARAQFARDFQQPVYPSIDALVADPRVEAVYIASPHEFHAEHTRMAAAGGKHVLVEKPMALTMAECDTMIEACRTRPW
;
A
#
# COMPACT_ATOMS: atom_id res chain seq x y z
N MET A 1 -28.23 7.65 10.48
CA MET A 1 -27.55 7.89 9.19
C MET A 1 -26.46 6.85 8.98
N MET A 2 -26.46 6.23 7.82
CA MET A 2 -25.42 5.25 7.53
C MET A 2 -24.13 5.95 7.13
N LYS A 3 -23.03 5.54 7.78
CA LYS A 3 -21.72 6.02 7.43
C LYS A 3 -21.28 5.36 6.12
N GLU A 4 -20.72 6.13 5.22
CA GLU A 4 -20.18 5.59 4.01
C GLU A 4 -19.04 4.63 4.34
N ARG A 5 -18.95 3.57 3.54
CA ARG A 5 -17.88 2.60 3.71
C ARG A 5 -16.55 3.25 3.35
N SER A 6 -15.59 3.17 4.26
CA SER A 6 -14.26 3.68 4.01
C SER A 6 -13.46 2.68 3.19
N LEU A 7 -12.44 3.17 2.48
CA LEU A 7 -11.50 2.35 1.74
C LEU A 7 -10.48 1.75 2.72
N ARG A 8 -10.36 0.44 2.73
CA ARG A 8 -9.40 -0.24 3.60
C ARG A 8 -8.05 -0.30 2.88
N LEU A 9 -7.11 0.47 3.39
CA LEU A 9 -5.80 0.69 2.76
C LEU A 9 -4.69 -0.03 3.53
N GLY A 10 -3.86 -0.78 2.79
CA GLY A 10 -2.62 -1.32 3.31
C GLY A 10 -1.45 -0.47 2.87
N VAL A 11 -0.45 -0.32 3.73
CA VAL A 11 0.72 0.51 3.44
C VAL A 11 1.93 -0.37 3.18
N VAL A 12 2.57 -0.19 2.03
CA VAL A 12 3.79 -0.89 1.65
C VAL A 12 4.96 0.07 1.80
N GLY A 13 5.73 -0.11 2.86
CA GLY A 13 6.86 0.76 3.18
C GLY A 13 6.48 1.84 4.19
N LEU A 14 7.14 1.81 5.33
CA LEU A 14 6.86 2.71 6.47
C LEU A 14 7.98 3.71 6.66
N GLY A 15 8.59 4.16 5.57
CA GLY A 15 9.68 5.12 5.62
C GLY A 15 9.21 6.57 5.53
N ARG A 16 10.08 7.40 4.95
CA ARG A 16 9.84 8.84 4.90
C ARG A 16 8.59 9.22 4.10
N ALA A 17 8.39 8.58 2.95
CA ALA A 17 7.25 8.92 2.10
C ALA A 17 5.94 8.68 2.84
N PHE A 18 5.83 7.56 3.53
CA PHE A 18 4.67 7.27 4.36
C PHE A 18 4.52 8.32 5.46
N SER A 19 5.60 8.66 6.15
CA SER A 19 5.54 9.65 7.24
C SER A 19 5.03 11.00 6.76
N LEU A 20 5.44 11.41 5.56
CA LEU A 20 4.98 12.67 5.00
C LEU A 20 3.50 12.65 4.61
N MET A 21 3.01 11.50 4.16
CA MET A 21 1.60 11.34 3.77
C MET A 21 0.67 11.07 4.95
N LEU A 22 1.22 10.65 6.07
CA LEU A 22 0.42 10.16 7.19
C LEU A 22 -0.63 11.15 7.68
N PRO A 23 -0.33 12.44 7.87
CA PRO A 23 -1.37 13.37 8.33
C PRO A 23 -2.57 13.44 7.39
N THR A 24 -2.32 13.38 6.08
CA THR A 24 -3.40 13.37 5.09
C THR A 24 -4.23 12.11 5.18
N LEU A 25 -3.56 10.96 5.32
CA LEU A 25 -4.25 9.67 5.37
C LEU A 25 -5.13 9.54 6.61
N VAL A 26 -4.65 10.00 7.77
CA VAL A 26 -5.42 9.83 9.00
C VAL A 26 -6.56 10.85 9.13
N GLN A 27 -6.49 11.97 8.43
CA GLN A 27 -7.53 13.00 8.49
C GLN A 27 -8.70 12.70 7.56
N ASP A 28 -8.53 11.82 6.60
CA ASP A 28 -9.58 11.53 5.62
C ASP A 28 -10.43 10.36 6.11
N GLU A 29 -11.68 10.65 6.45
CA GLU A 29 -12.61 9.65 6.96
C GLU A 29 -12.93 8.54 5.95
N ARG A 30 -12.62 8.77 4.67
CA ARG A 30 -12.86 7.77 3.62
C ARG A 30 -11.77 6.72 3.55
N ILE A 31 -10.69 6.88 4.34
CA ILE A 31 -9.55 5.97 4.35
C ILE A 31 -9.39 5.37 5.73
N GLU A 32 -9.23 4.05 5.77
CA GLU A 32 -8.91 3.33 6.99
C GLU A 32 -7.62 2.56 6.77
N LEU A 33 -6.60 2.82 7.60
CA LEU A 33 -5.34 2.09 7.52
C LEU A 33 -5.50 0.78 8.27
N VAL A 34 -5.50 -0.35 7.55
CA VAL A 34 -5.83 -1.65 8.14
C VAL A 34 -4.67 -2.61 8.24
N ALA A 35 -3.55 -2.32 7.59
CA ALA A 35 -2.37 -3.17 7.63
C ALA A 35 -1.18 -2.44 7.05
N ALA A 36 0.02 -2.93 7.33
CA ALA A 36 1.24 -2.38 6.74
C ALA A 36 2.30 -3.47 6.62
N CYS A 37 3.27 -3.26 5.74
CA CYS A 37 4.45 -4.10 5.67
C CYS A 37 5.71 -3.26 5.55
N ASP A 38 6.78 -3.75 6.14
CA ASP A 38 8.12 -3.16 6.08
C ASP A 38 9.10 -4.21 6.58
N PRO A 39 10.27 -4.36 5.96
CA PRO A 39 11.25 -5.34 6.45
C PRO A 39 11.84 -4.98 7.80
N ARG A 40 11.77 -3.72 8.22
CA ARG A 40 12.36 -3.27 9.48
C ARG A 40 11.39 -3.47 10.63
N GLU A 41 11.83 -4.23 11.64
CA GLU A 41 11.00 -4.48 12.81
C GLU A 41 10.60 -3.21 13.57
N PRO A 42 11.50 -2.25 13.82
CA PRO A 42 11.08 -1.04 14.54
C PRO A 42 9.98 -0.25 13.85
N ALA A 43 10.01 -0.22 12.51
CA ALA A 43 8.96 0.46 11.75
C ALA A 43 7.62 -0.26 11.88
N ARG A 44 7.63 -1.59 11.82
CA ARG A 44 6.42 -2.39 12.02
C ARG A 44 5.85 -2.18 13.42
N ALA A 45 6.72 -2.20 14.43
CA ALA A 45 6.29 -2.02 15.80
C ALA A 45 5.64 -0.65 16.02
N GLN A 46 6.19 0.39 15.40
CA GLN A 46 5.62 1.73 15.51
C GLN A 46 4.22 1.79 14.91
N PHE A 47 4.04 1.22 13.72
CA PHE A 47 2.72 1.19 13.08
C PHE A 47 1.72 0.40 13.93
N ALA A 48 2.14 -0.73 14.47
CA ALA A 48 1.26 -1.56 15.30
C ALA A 48 0.81 -0.80 16.55
N ARG A 49 1.70 -0.03 17.17
CA ARG A 49 1.35 0.80 18.32
C ARG A 49 0.38 1.92 17.96
N ASP A 50 0.63 2.58 16.83
CA ASP A 50 -0.14 3.75 16.44
C ASP A 50 -1.53 3.40 15.96
N PHE A 51 -1.69 2.27 15.27
CA PHE A 51 -2.95 1.93 14.60
C PHE A 51 -3.59 0.65 15.11
N GLN A 52 -2.86 -0.16 15.88
CA GLN A 52 -3.39 -1.42 16.42
C GLN A 52 -3.89 -2.34 15.32
N GLN A 53 -3.15 -2.41 14.22
CA GLN A 53 -3.48 -3.19 13.05
C GLN A 53 -2.33 -4.15 12.72
N PRO A 54 -2.62 -5.23 11.96
CA PRO A 54 -1.58 -6.20 11.60
C PRO A 54 -0.45 -5.58 10.80
N VAL A 55 0.75 -6.09 11.04
CA VAL A 55 1.96 -5.70 10.31
C VAL A 55 2.64 -6.95 9.79
N TYR A 56 3.27 -6.82 8.64
CA TYR A 56 3.90 -7.95 7.95
C TYR A 56 5.32 -7.58 7.53
N PRO A 57 6.23 -8.57 7.47
CA PRO A 57 7.62 -8.28 7.04
C PRO A 57 7.76 -8.05 5.54
N SER A 58 6.79 -8.51 4.73
CA SER A 58 6.88 -8.41 3.28
C SER A 58 5.53 -8.13 2.65
N ILE A 59 5.57 -7.69 1.40
CA ILE A 59 4.36 -7.41 0.65
C ILE A 59 3.57 -8.69 0.36
N ASP A 60 4.24 -9.83 0.23
CA ASP A 60 3.54 -11.10 -0.01
C ASP A 60 2.45 -11.36 1.03
N ALA A 61 2.80 -11.19 2.30
CA ALA A 61 1.87 -11.40 3.38
C ALA A 61 0.77 -10.33 3.40
N LEU A 62 1.13 -9.09 3.09
CA LEU A 62 0.16 -8.00 3.08
C LEU A 62 -0.93 -8.22 2.03
N VAL A 63 -0.54 -8.59 0.82
CA VAL A 63 -1.53 -8.78 -0.26
C VAL A 63 -2.39 -10.00 -0.05
N ALA A 64 -1.99 -10.91 0.83
CA ALA A 64 -2.80 -12.05 1.21
C ALA A 64 -3.87 -11.70 2.25
N ASP A 65 -3.82 -10.52 2.83
CA ASP A 65 -4.79 -10.09 3.83
C ASP A 65 -6.11 -9.69 3.14
N PRO A 66 -7.21 -10.44 3.37
CA PRO A 66 -8.45 -10.17 2.65
C PRO A 66 -9.12 -8.85 3.02
N ARG A 67 -8.72 -8.23 4.13
CA ARG A 67 -9.30 -6.94 4.53
C ARG A 67 -8.73 -5.78 3.73
N VAL A 68 -7.56 -5.95 3.12
CA VAL A 68 -6.91 -4.90 2.33
C VAL A 68 -7.58 -4.82 0.97
N GLU A 69 -8.12 -3.65 0.63
CA GLU A 69 -8.76 -3.41 -0.67
C GLU A 69 -7.81 -2.72 -1.65
N ALA A 70 -6.97 -1.85 -1.11
CA ALA A 70 -6.01 -1.09 -1.89
C ALA A 70 -4.70 -1.01 -1.14
N VAL A 71 -3.60 -0.78 -1.85
CA VAL A 71 -2.31 -0.58 -1.23
C VAL A 71 -1.74 0.77 -1.63
N TYR A 72 -1.08 1.42 -0.69
CA TYR A 72 -0.30 2.61 -0.93
C TYR A 72 1.17 2.19 -0.92
N ILE A 73 1.82 2.26 -2.08
CA ILE A 73 3.20 1.81 -2.23
C ILE A 73 4.13 3.00 -2.00
N ALA A 74 4.78 2.99 -0.85
CA ALA A 74 5.73 4.01 -0.42
C ALA A 74 7.11 3.41 -0.14
N SER A 75 7.38 2.23 -0.69
CA SER A 75 8.67 1.55 -0.58
C SER A 75 9.73 2.28 -1.42
N PRO A 76 11.03 1.89 -1.31
CA PRO A 76 12.06 2.52 -2.15
C PRO A 76 11.75 2.43 -3.63
N HIS A 77 12.20 3.43 -4.39
CA HIS A 77 11.79 3.64 -5.79
C HIS A 77 12.01 2.41 -6.66
N GLU A 78 13.11 1.67 -6.45
CA GLU A 78 13.45 0.51 -7.26
C GLU A 78 12.45 -0.64 -7.12
N PHE A 79 11.62 -0.63 -6.09
CA PHE A 79 10.62 -1.68 -5.87
C PHE A 79 9.22 -1.33 -6.34
N HIS A 80 9.00 -0.10 -6.82
CA HIS A 80 7.64 0.35 -7.16
C HIS A 80 6.97 -0.54 -8.22
N ALA A 81 7.71 -0.87 -9.29
CA ALA A 81 7.13 -1.69 -10.36
C ALA A 81 6.81 -3.10 -9.89
N GLU A 82 7.75 -3.73 -9.18
CA GLU A 82 7.54 -5.09 -8.67
C GLU A 82 6.39 -5.13 -7.67
N HIS A 83 6.37 -4.19 -6.72
CA HIS A 83 5.31 -4.16 -5.71
C HIS A 83 3.94 -3.89 -6.33
N THR A 84 3.88 -3.05 -7.35
CA THR A 84 2.62 -2.80 -8.06
C THR A 84 2.10 -4.08 -8.73
N ARG A 85 2.99 -4.83 -9.38
CA ARG A 85 2.59 -6.10 -10.01
C ARG A 85 2.09 -7.09 -8.99
N MET A 86 2.77 -7.19 -7.84
CA MET A 86 2.37 -8.11 -6.78
C MET A 86 1.02 -7.73 -6.20
N ALA A 87 0.79 -6.44 -5.97
CA ALA A 87 -0.49 -5.97 -5.45
C ALA A 87 -1.62 -6.22 -6.44
N ALA A 88 -1.39 -5.92 -7.71
CA ALA A 88 -2.40 -6.16 -8.75
C ALA A 88 -2.72 -7.65 -8.86
N ALA A 89 -1.70 -8.52 -8.82
CA ALA A 89 -1.91 -9.97 -8.85
C ALA A 89 -2.71 -10.45 -7.65
N GLY A 90 -2.59 -9.78 -6.51
CA GLY A 90 -3.37 -10.07 -5.30
C GLY A 90 -4.77 -9.46 -5.31
N GLY A 91 -5.18 -8.82 -6.40
CA GLY A 91 -6.51 -8.25 -6.53
C GLY A 91 -6.69 -6.91 -5.85
N LYS A 92 -5.59 -6.19 -5.59
CA LYS A 92 -5.65 -4.90 -4.88
C LYS A 92 -5.56 -3.74 -5.85
N HIS A 93 -6.28 -2.66 -5.53
CA HIS A 93 -6.06 -1.38 -6.19
C HIS A 93 -4.74 -0.80 -5.72
N VAL A 94 -4.10 0.03 -6.55
CA VAL A 94 -2.75 0.51 -6.26
C VAL A 94 -2.67 2.03 -6.35
N LEU A 95 -2.10 2.62 -5.31
CA LEU A 95 -1.64 4.00 -5.30
C LEU A 95 -0.13 3.93 -5.08
N VAL A 96 0.65 4.39 -6.04
CA VAL A 96 2.11 4.32 -5.95
C VAL A 96 2.70 5.72 -5.80
N GLU A 97 3.69 5.83 -4.90
CA GLU A 97 4.42 7.07 -4.67
C GLU A 97 5.31 7.39 -5.87
N LYS A 98 5.61 8.65 -6.09
CA LYS A 98 6.51 9.07 -7.16
C LYS A 98 7.98 8.81 -6.79
N PRO A 99 8.85 8.58 -7.76
CA PRO A 99 8.53 8.38 -9.17
C PRO A 99 7.80 7.05 -9.36
N MET A 100 6.88 7.01 -10.33
CA MET A 100 6.10 5.80 -10.56
C MET A 100 6.99 4.59 -10.77
N ALA A 101 8.04 4.75 -11.58
CA ALA A 101 9.00 3.70 -11.86
C ALA A 101 10.30 4.34 -12.35
N LEU A 102 11.32 3.51 -12.56
CA LEU A 102 12.64 3.97 -13.01
C LEU A 102 12.73 4.07 -14.53
N THR A 103 11.88 3.36 -15.27
CA THR A 103 11.88 3.37 -16.73
C THR A 103 10.47 3.42 -17.26
N MET A 104 10.31 3.84 -18.52
CA MET A 104 9.01 3.83 -19.19
C MET A 104 8.47 2.39 -19.36
N ALA A 105 9.38 1.45 -19.63
CA ALA A 105 8.97 0.04 -19.76
C ALA A 105 8.35 -0.47 -18.47
N GLU A 106 8.90 -0.10 -17.33
CA GLU A 106 8.32 -0.47 -16.02
C GLU A 106 6.95 0.18 -15.82
N CYS A 107 6.80 1.45 -16.20
CA CYS A 107 5.51 2.13 -16.10
C CYS A 107 4.45 1.39 -16.92
N ASP A 108 4.79 0.98 -18.13
CA ASP A 108 3.86 0.26 -19.01
C ASP A 108 3.47 -1.08 -18.39
N THR A 109 4.42 -1.79 -17.80
CA THR A 109 4.17 -3.07 -17.12
C THR A 109 3.20 -2.87 -15.95
N MET A 110 3.41 -1.82 -15.17
CA MET A 110 2.55 -1.52 -14.01
C MET A 110 1.12 -1.21 -14.44
N ILE A 111 0.97 -0.37 -15.46
CA ILE A 111 -0.34 0.00 -15.99
C ILE A 111 -1.06 -1.24 -16.50
N GLU A 112 -0.39 -2.08 -17.27
CA GLU A 112 -0.99 -3.29 -17.82
C GLU A 112 -1.41 -4.26 -16.72
N ALA A 113 -0.58 -4.42 -15.68
CA ALA A 113 -0.91 -5.30 -14.56
C ALA A 113 -2.21 -4.89 -13.88
N CYS A 114 -2.41 -3.58 -13.71
CA CYS A 114 -3.63 -3.07 -13.06
C CYS A 114 -4.83 -3.12 -14.00
N ARG A 115 -4.63 -2.91 -15.30
CA ARG A 115 -5.72 -2.90 -16.29
C ARG A 115 -6.36 -4.26 -16.49
N THR A 116 -5.60 -5.32 -16.31
CA THR A 116 -6.11 -6.68 -16.54
C THR A 116 -6.96 -7.20 -15.40
N ARG A 117 -7.12 -6.43 -14.34
CA ARG A 117 -7.92 -6.85 -13.19
C ARG A 117 -9.39 -6.48 -13.39
N PRO A 118 -10.33 -7.40 -13.10
CA PRO A 118 -11.75 -7.06 -13.14
C PRO A 118 -12.14 -6.34 -11.84
N TRP A 119 -12.35 -5.08 -11.97
CA TRP A 119 -12.71 -4.25 -10.80
C TRP A 119 -14.21 -4.11 -10.63
#